data_3b0e5d1212f3cebff69b3662b168f786
#
_entry.id   3b0e5d1212f3cebff69b3662b168f786
#
_cell.length_a   1.000
_cell.length_b   1.000
_cell.length_c   1.000
_cell.angle_alpha   90.00
_cell.angle_beta   90.00
_cell.angle_gamma   90.00
#
_symmetry.space_group_name_H-M   'P 1'
#
loop_
_entity.id
_entity.type
_entity.pdbx_description
1 polymer ?
#
loop_
_entity_poly.entity_id
_entity_poly.type
_entity_poly.pdbx_seq_one_letter_code
_entity_poly.pdbx_strand_id
1 'polypeptide(L)'
;MTDAVVEAIRAGRLVILPTDTVYGLAADAFEEEAVRALYRLKGRGENQPTALLAASADVVYEAIPELRGRVLLRGGYTLILPNPARRLPWLTGDRAETIGVRIPELTGEARSVLDRVGAVAATSANLPGEPDPRRLADVPEALLVGSAAAIDGGELPGTPSTVIDLTGPDPVVIREGAAPFDEALAQLA
;
A
#
# COMPACT_ATOMS: atom_id res chain seq x y z
N MET A 1 -8.84 -10.24 -17.04
CA MET A 1 -7.93 -9.11 -16.70
C MET A 1 -7.08 -9.45 -15.48
N THR A 2 -7.63 -10.04 -14.45
CA THR A 2 -6.96 -10.45 -13.21
C THR A 2 -5.69 -11.28 -13.43
N ASP A 3 -5.69 -12.29 -14.32
CA ASP A 3 -4.50 -13.12 -14.59
C ASP A 3 -3.32 -12.30 -15.12
N ALA A 4 -3.56 -11.42 -16.08
CA ALA A 4 -2.51 -10.56 -16.65
C ALA A 4 -1.90 -9.62 -15.61
N VAL A 5 -2.70 -9.12 -14.67
CA VAL A 5 -2.22 -8.26 -13.57
C VAL A 5 -1.38 -9.05 -12.57
N VAL A 6 -1.83 -10.25 -12.19
CA VAL A 6 -1.06 -11.15 -11.31
C VAL A 6 0.27 -11.55 -11.94
N GLU A 7 0.27 -11.91 -13.23
CA GLU A 7 1.50 -12.23 -13.98
C GLU A 7 2.44 -11.02 -14.08
N ALA A 8 1.89 -9.82 -14.29
CA ALA A 8 2.68 -8.59 -14.33
C ALA A 8 3.39 -8.35 -12.99
N ILE A 9 2.67 -8.44 -11.86
CA ILE A 9 3.24 -8.27 -10.52
C ILE A 9 4.34 -9.31 -10.27
N ARG A 10 4.06 -10.60 -10.52
CA ARG A 10 5.02 -11.70 -10.34
C ARG A 10 6.26 -11.59 -11.24
N ALA A 11 6.14 -10.90 -12.36
CA ALA A 11 7.25 -10.60 -13.26
C ALA A 11 8.01 -9.29 -12.88
N GLY A 12 7.76 -8.74 -11.68
CA GLY A 12 8.41 -7.52 -11.18
C GLY A 12 7.95 -6.24 -11.90
N ARG A 13 6.82 -6.28 -12.63
CA ARG A 13 6.31 -5.13 -13.37
C ARG A 13 5.28 -4.36 -12.54
N LEU A 14 5.19 -3.06 -12.81
CA LEU A 14 4.27 -2.15 -12.14
C LEU A 14 2.85 -2.30 -12.68
N VAL A 15 1.87 -2.10 -11.81
CA VAL A 15 0.44 -2.13 -12.16
C VAL A 15 -0.32 -1.00 -11.47
N ILE A 16 -1.49 -0.63 -12.02
CA ILE A 16 -2.43 0.27 -11.38
C ILE A 16 -3.61 -0.53 -10.85
N LEU A 17 -3.91 -0.36 -9.55
CA LEU A 17 -5.00 -1.05 -8.86
C LEU A 17 -5.94 -0.06 -8.19
N PRO A 18 -7.27 -0.27 -8.27
CA PRO A 18 -8.20 0.44 -7.41
C PRO A 18 -8.07 -0.09 -5.98
N THR A 19 -8.10 0.81 -5.00
CA THR A 19 -8.18 0.44 -3.58
C THR A 19 -9.52 0.88 -2.99
N ASP A 20 -9.71 0.67 -1.71
CA ASP A 20 -10.86 1.17 -0.95
C ASP A 20 -10.81 2.69 -0.68
N THR A 21 -9.79 3.38 -1.17
CA THR A 21 -9.58 4.82 -0.99
C THR A 21 -9.33 5.55 -2.32
N VAL A 22 -8.22 5.26 -2.99
CA VAL A 22 -7.75 5.91 -4.21
C VAL A 22 -7.09 4.88 -5.14
N TYR A 23 -6.86 5.20 -6.40
CA TYR A 23 -6.04 4.35 -7.28
C TYR A 23 -4.59 4.34 -6.80
N GLY A 24 -4.00 3.15 -6.78
CA GLY A 24 -2.63 2.90 -6.35
C GLY A 24 -1.73 2.41 -7.48
N LEU A 25 -0.50 2.92 -7.53
CA LEU A 25 0.61 2.33 -8.26
C LEU A 25 1.21 1.24 -7.37
N ALA A 26 1.31 0.02 -7.88
CA ALA A 26 1.71 -1.15 -7.11
C ALA A 26 2.82 -1.96 -7.80
N ALA A 27 3.64 -2.60 -6.97
CA ALA A 27 4.73 -3.50 -7.36
C ALA A 27 4.77 -4.72 -6.43
N ASP A 28 5.45 -5.80 -6.82
CA ASP A 28 5.75 -6.89 -5.89
C ASP A 28 6.54 -6.34 -4.70
N ALA A 29 5.99 -6.51 -3.48
CA ALA A 29 6.60 -6.00 -2.26
C ALA A 29 7.90 -6.72 -1.88
N PHE A 30 8.09 -7.94 -2.36
CA PHE A 30 9.20 -8.82 -2.01
C PHE A 30 10.36 -8.73 -3.01
N GLU A 31 10.16 -8.02 -4.13
CA GLU A 31 11.16 -7.79 -5.17
C GLU A 31 11.68 -6.34 -5.09
N GLU A 32 12.90 -6.17 -4.55
CA GLU A 32 13.52 -4.86 -4.35
C GLU A 32 13.54 -4.02 -5.63
N GLU A 33 13.91 -4.62 -6.77
CA GLU A 33 14.02 -3.89 -8.03
C GLU A 33 12.65 -3.44 -8.56
N ALA A 34 11.59 -4.20 -8.31
CA ALA A 34 10.22 -3.80 -8.65
C ALA A 34 9.78 -2.57 -7.83
N VAL A 35 10.11 -2.53 -6.54
CA VAL A 35 9.82 -1.38 -5.68
C VAL A 35 10.67 -0.16 -6.09
N ARG A 36 11.95 -0.34 -6.42
CA ARG A 36 12.78 0.74 -6.95
C ARG A 36 12.25 1.29 -8.29
N ALA A 37 11.73 0.41 -9.17
CA ALA A 37 11.06 0.83 -10.39
C ALA A 37 9.81 1.68 -10.12
N LEU A 38 9.03 1.34 -9.07
CA LEU A 38 7.89 2.14 -8.61
C LEU A 38 8.33 3.55 -8.19
N TYR A 39 9.40 3.67 -7.39
CA TYR A 39 9.93 4.98 -6.99
C TYR A 39 10.40 5.80 -8.19
N ARG A 40 11.15 5.19 -9.12
CA ARG A 40 11.61 5.85 -10.35
C ARG A 40 10.45 6.37 -11.20
N LEU A 41 9.44 5.52 -11.45
CA LEU A 41 8.28 5.90 -12.26
C LEU A 41 7.48 7.04 -11.63
N LYS A 42 7.29 6.99 -10.30
CA LYS A 42 6.57 8.03 -9.57
C LYS A 42 7.37 9.33 -9.40
N GLY A 43 8.68 9.34 -9.68
CA GLY A 43 9.56 10.48 -9.37
C GLY A 43 9.72 10.69 -7.87
N ARG A 44 9.62 9.62 -7.06
CA ARG A 44 9.70 9.64 -5.60
C ARG A 44 11.09 9.20 -5.14
N GLY A 45 11.64 9.87 -4.12
CA GLY A 45 12.90 9.45 -3.52
C GLY A 45 12.77 8.15 -2.73
N GLU A 46 13.77 7.28 -2.80
CA GLU A 46 13.82 6.02 -2.07
C GLU A 46 13.88 6.22 -0.54
N ASN A 47 14.21 7.42 -0.07
CA ASN A 47 14.18 7.82 1.33
C ASN A 47 12.76 7.99 1.90
N GLN A 48 11.74 7.98 1.05
CA GLN A 48 10.33 8.09 1.46
C GLN A 48 9.71 6.68 1.57
N PRO A 49 9.11 6.32 2.72
CA PRO A 49 8.56 4.98 2.90
C PRO A 49 7.33 4.73 2.01
N THR A 50 7.14 3.47 1.63
CA THR A 50 5.96 2.97 0.92
C THR A 50 5.31 1.85 1.74
N ALA A 51 3.98 1.79 1.76
CA ALA A 51 3.29 0.80 2.56
C ALA A 51 3.33 -0.60 1.93
N LEU A 52 3.47 -1.62 2.78
CA LEU A 52 3.11 -3.00 2.48
C LEU A 52 1.59 -3.12 2.48
N LEU A 53 0.98 -3.29 1.33
CA LEU A 53 -0.46 -3.51 1.16
C LEU A 53 -0.70 -5.02 1.09
N ALA A 54 -1.28 -5.61 2.13
CA ALA A 54 -1.42 -7.05 2.29
C ALA A 54 -2.87 -7.52 2.20
N ALA A 55 -3.07 -8.74 1.69
CA ALA A 55 -4.40 -9.36 1.58
C ALA A 55 -5.02 -9.67 2.95
N SER A 56 -4.19 -9.98 3.95
CA SER A 56 -4.63 -10.34 5.31
C SER A 56 -3.54 -10.09 6.34
N ALA A 57 -3.92 -10.19 7.62
CA ALA A 57 -2.97 -10.15 8.73
C ALA A 57 -1.98 -11.33 8.68
N ASP A 58 -2.41 -12.51 8.25
CA ASP A 58 -1.54 -13.68 8.14
C ASP A 58 -0.39 -13.44 7.17
N VAL A 59 -0.67 -12.81 6.02
CA VAL A 59 0.36 -12.43 5.05
C VAL A 59 1.37 -11.45 5.67
N VAL A 60 0.89 -10.48 6.47
CA VAL A 60 1.78 -9.57 7.21
C VAL A 60 2.65 -10.33 8.19
N TYR A 61 2.07 -11.27 8.96
CA TYR A 61 2.81 -12.06 9.95
C TYR A 61 3.77 -13.08 9.34
N GLU A 62 3.53 -13.51 8.10
CA GLU A 62 4.49 -14.31 7.33
C GLU A 62 5.68 -13.48 6.88
N ALA A 63 5.42 -12.27 6.36
CA ALA A 63 6.45 -11.35 5.90
C ALA A 63 7.27 -10.74 7.06
N ILE A 64 6.60 -10.44 8.17
CA ILE A 64 7.15 -9.74 9.34
C ILE A 64 6.71 -10.48 10.62
N PRO A 65 7.33 -11.62 10.96
CA PRO A 65 6.92 -12.46 12.10
C PRO A 65 6.93 -11.73 13.45
N GLU A 66 7.72 -10.67 13.56
CA GLU A 66 7.84 -9.84 14.76
C GLU A 66 6.55 -9.05 15.07
N LEU A 67 5.63 -8.96 14.11
CA LEU A 67 4.32 -8.33 14.30
C LEU A 67 3.23 -9.28 14.80
N ARG A 68 3.52 -10.57 14.97
CA ARG A 68 2.54 -11.55 15.48
C ARG A 68 2.00 -11.13 16.84
N GLY A 69 0.67 -11.19 16.96
CA GLY A 69 -0.05 -10.78 18.16
C GLY A 69 -0.37 -9.28 18.25
N ARG A 70 0.09 -8.45 17.30
CA ARG A 70 -0.37 -7.07 17.20
C ARG A 70 -1.72 -6.99 16.49
N VAL A 71 -2.56 -6.07 16.91
CA VAL A 71 -3.80 -5.75 16.20
C VAL A 71 -3.42 -5.02 14.89
N LEU A 72 -3.95 -5.51 13.77
CA LEU A 72 -3.81 -4.89 12.46
C LEU A 72 -5.19 -4.46 11.96
N LEU A 73 -5.39 -3.15 11.84
CA LEU A 73 -6.64 -2.58 11.35
C LEU A 73 -6.84 -2.86 9.87
N ARG A 74 -8.10 -3.00 9.46
CA ARG A 74 -8.50 -3.19 8.06
C ARG A 74 -9.15 -1.92 7.50
N GLY A 75 -9.20 -1.84 6.16
CA GLY A 75 -9.84 -0.74 5.46
C GLY A 75 -8.95 0.48 5.29
N GLY A 76 -9.51 1.66 5.51
CA GLY A 76 -8.89 2.96 5.23
C GLY A 76 -7.76 3.37 6.16
N TYR A 77 -7.05 2.42 6.81
CA TYR A 77 -5.92 2.68 7.71
C TYR A 77 -4.60 2.23 7.12
N THR A 78 -3.54 2.98 7.41
CA THR A 78 -2.13 2.58 7.25
C THR A 78 -1.46 2.71 8.61
N LEU A 79 -0.91 1.61 9.12
CA LEU A 79 -0.25 1.56 10.41
C LEU A 79 1.27 1.61 10.22
N ILE A 80 1.94 2.53 10.91
CA ILE A 80 3.40 2.51 11.04
C ILE A 80 3.72 1.68 12.27
N LEU A 81 4.42 0.57 12.06
CA LEU A 81 4.71 -0.45 13.06
C LEU A 81 6.21 -0.62 13.29
N PRO A 82 6.64 -1.09 14.47
CA PRO A 82 8.04 -1.44 14.70
C PRO A 82 8.52 -2.53 13.75
N ASN A 83 9.74 -2.38 13.23
CA ASN A 83 10.42 -3.31 12.33
C ASN A 83 11.84 -3.62 12.85
N PRO A 84 11.96 -4.27 14.03
CA PRO A 84 13.27 -4.45 14.69
C PRO A 84 14.24 -5.31 13.89
N ALA A 85 13.74 -6.22 13.06
CA ALA A 85 14.55 -7.04 12.17
C ALA A 85 14.86 -6.37 10.83
N ARG A 86 14.40 -5.11 10.61
CA ARG A 86 14.61 -4.32 9.39
C ARG A 86 14.22 -5.07 8.12
N ARG A 87 13.06 -5.74 8.15
CA ARG A 87 12.53 -6.46 7.01
C ARG A 87 12.09 -5.52 5.91
N LEU A 88 12.20 -5.96 4.65
CA LEU A 88 11.81 -5.20 3.46
C LEU A 88 12.37 -3.77 3.48
N PRO A 89 13.70 -3.60 3.59
CA PRO A 89 14.32 -2.28 3.80
C PRO A 89 14.01 -1.29 2.68
N TRP A 90 13.73 -1.77 1.46
CA TRP A 90 13.34 -0.94 0.33
C TRP A 90 11.92 -0.31 0.47
N LEU A 91 11.11 -0.73 1.45
CA LEU A 91 9.82 -0.10 1.78
C LEU A 91 9.91 0.96 2.86
N THR A 92 11.00 1.00 3.63
CA THR A 92 11.08 1.72 4.91
C THR A 92 11.61 3.14 4.80
N GLY A 93 12.15 3.54 3.64
CA GLY A 93 12.83 4.82 3.48
C GLY A 93 13.99 4.98 4.46
N ASP A 94 14.12 6.17 5.04
CA ASP A 94 15.19 6.46 6.02
C ASP A 94 14.96 5.85 7.42
N ARG A 95 13.80 5.22 7.67
CA ARG A 95 13.42 4.67 8.98
C ARG A 95 13.34 3.15 8.94
N ALA A 96 14.46 2.47 8.77
CA ALA A 96 14.53 1.01 8.63
C ALA A 96 13.93 0.22 9.81
N GLU A 97 13.85 0.84 10.99
CA GLU A 97 13.27 0.29 12.23
C GLU A 97 11.74 0.39 12.28
N THR A 98 11.10 0.96 11.26
CA THR A 98 9.63 1.06 11.14
C THR A 98 9.17 0.59 9.77
N ILE A 99 7.93 0.14 9.67
CA ILE A 99 7.31 -0.25 8.39
C ILE A 99 5.85 0.15 8.36
N GLY A 100 5.41 0.71 7.22
CA GLY A 100 4.01 1.00 6.96
C GLY A 100 3.29 -0.25 6.47
N VAL A 101 2.18 -0.62 7.12
CA VAL A 101 1.35 -1.78 6.78
C VAL A 101 -0.09 -1.36 6.57
N ARG A 102 -0.75 -1.89 5.55
CA ARG A 102 -2.16 -1.69 5.26
C ARG A 102 -2.82 -2.99 4.84
N ILE A 103 -4.02 -3.26 5.37
CA ILE A 103 -4.89 -4.36 4.94
C ILE A 103 -6.17 -3.73 4.39
N PRO A 104 -6.26 -3.46 3.07
CA PRO A 104 -7.40 -2.77 2.50
C PRO A 104 -8.65 -3.65 2.43
N GLU A 105 -9.83 -3.03 2.40
CA GLU A 105 -11.11 -3.69 2.11
C GLU A 105 -11.42 -3.62 0.61
N LEU A 106 -10.78 -4.50 -0.15
CA LEU A 106 -10.97 -4.59 -1.60
C LEU A 106 -12.14 -5.49 -1.97
N THR A 107 -12.70 -5.24 -3.14
CA THR A 107 -13.73 -6.08 -3.78
C THR A 107 -13.35 -6.41 -5.22
N GLY A 108 -14.09 -7.31 -5.87
CA GLY A 108 -13.96 -7.61 -7.29
C GLY A 108 -12.57 -8.09 -7.71
N GLU A 109 -12.09 -7.59 -8.85
CA GLU A 109 -10.83 -8.02 -9.45
C GLU A 109 -9.61 -7.61 -8.60
N ALA A 110 -9.61 -6.42 -8.01
CA ALA A 110 -8.51 -5.96 -7.16
C ALA A 110 -8.33 -6.85 -5.92
N ARG A 111 -9.44 -7.30 -5.30
CA ARG A 111 -9.41 -8.28 -4.21
C ARG A 111 -8.80 -9.60 -4.68
N SER A 112 -9.27 -10.12 -5.81
CA SER A 112 -8.77 -11.37 -6.38
C SER A 112 -7.27 -11.31 -6.72
N VAL A 113 -6.79 -10.17 -7.23
CA VAL A 113 -5.35 -9.97 -7.47
C VAL A 113 -4.58 -10.04 -6.16
N LEU A 114 -4.99 -9.25 -5.15
CA LEU A 114 -4.27 -9.17 -3.88
C LEU A 114 -4.25 -10.53 -3.15
N ASP A 115 -5.35 -11.28 -3.18
CA ASP A 115 -5.42 -12.64 -2.60
C ASP A 115 -4.43 -13.61 -3.25
N ARG A 116 -4.16 -13.46 -4.56
CA ARG A 116 -3.28 -14.35 -5.32
C ARG A 116 -1.80 -13.99 -5.24
N VAL A 117 -1.47 -12.71 -5.00
CA VAL A 117 -0.08 -12.26 -4.84
C VAL A 117 0.33 -12.11 -3.39
N GLY A 118 -0.64 -12.09 -2.47
CA GLY A 118 -0.44 -11.94 -1.03
C GLY A 118 -0.23 -10.49 -0.61
N ALA A 119 0.80 -9.82 -1.09
CA ALA A 119 1.06 -8.42 -0.79
C ALA A 119 1.74 -7.69 -1.94
N VAL A 120 1.57 -6.37 -1.96
CA VAL A 120 2.25 -5.46 -2.90
C VAL A 120 2.81 -4.25 -2.14
N ALA A 121 3.88 -3.66 -2.65
CA ALA A 121 4.25 -2.29 -2.31
C ALA A 121 3.29 -1.35 -3.06
N ALA A 122 2.63 -0.44 -2.36
CA ALA A 122 1.65 0.44 -2.98
C ALA A 122 1.75 1.88 -2.50
N THR A 123 1.58 2.80 -3.42
CA THR A 123 1.43 4.24 -3.18
C THR A 123 0.33 4.79 -4.07
N SER A 124 -0.27 5.96 -3.74
CA SER A 124 -1.25 6.57 -4.63
C SER A 124 -0.70 6.77 -6.06
N ALA A 125 -1.55 6.57 -7.08
CA ALA A 125 -1.16 6.62 -8.49
C ALA A 125 -1.20 8.06 -9.06
N ASN A 126 -0.65 9.04 -8.32
CA ASN A 126 -0.45 10.43 -8.73
C ASN A 126 1.04 10.77 -8.83
N LEU A 127 1.38 11.88 -9.49
CA LEU A 127 2.72 12.46 -9.39
C LEU A 127 2.84 13.27 -8.07
N PRO A 128 4.07 13.54 -7.58
CA PRO A 128 4.27 14.31 -6.37
C PRO A 128 3.59 15.69 -6.43
N GLY A 129 2.75 15.99 -5.43
CA GLY A 129 2.02 17.26 -5.35
C GLY A 129 0.70 17.31 -6.13
N GLU A 130 0.36 16.29 -6.90
CA GLU A 130 -0.93 16.20 -7.59
C GLU A 130 -2.00 15.54 -6.71
N PRO A 131 -3.30 15.76 -6.97
CA PRO A 131 -4.39 15.09 -6.27
C PRO A 131 -4.34 13.56 -6.44
N ASP A 132 -4.82 12.85 -5.43
CA ASP A 132 -4.98 11.39 -5.50
C ASP A 132 -6.09 11.02 -6.50
N PRO A 133 -5.86 10.07 -7.45
CA PRO A 133 -6.83 9.75 -8.48
C PRO A 133 -8.02 8.94 -7.93
N ARG A 134 -9.22 9.38 -8.30
CA ARG A 134 -10.50 8.73 -7.97
C ARG A 134 -10.99 7.78 -9.04
N ARG A 135 -10.56 7.99 -10.28
CA ARG A 135 -10.89 7.16 -11.45
C ARG A 135 -9.60 6.76 -12.16
N LEU A 136 -9.65 5.68 -12.90
CA LEU A 136 -8.50 5.28 -13.73
C LEU A 136 -8.10 6.39 -14.73
N ALA A 137 -9.08 7.11 -15.24
CA ALA A 137 -8.87 8.25 -16.17
C ALA A 137 -8.16 9.45 -15.51
N ASP A 138 -8.15 9.54 -14.17
CA ASP A 138 -7.47 10.62 -13.44
C ASP A 138 -5.99 10.29 -13.19
N VAL A 139 -5.57 9.04 -13.45
CA VAL A 139 -4.17 8.62 -13.29
C VAL A 139 -3.31 9.27 -14.38
N PRO A 140 -2.19 9.93 -14.03
CA PRO A 140 -1.29 10.53 -14.99
C PRO A 140 -0.86 9.56 -16.09
N GLU A 141 -0.87 10.00 -17.34
CA GLU A 141 -0.52 9.18 -18.51
C GLU A 141 0.85 8.51 -18.37
N ALA A 142 1.82 9.22 -17.80
CA ALA A 142 3.16 8.66 -17.57
C ALA A 142 3.13 7.41 -16.68
N LEU A 143 2.24 7.38 -15.66
CA LEU A 143 2.07 6.21 -14.79
C LEU A 143 1.31 5.09 -15.48
N LEU A 144 0.30 5.42 -16.29
CA LEU A 144 -0.43 4.42 -17.09
C LEU A 144 0.48 3.74 -18.12
N VAL A 145 1.26 4.52 -18.88
CA VAL A 145 2.20 4.00 -19.89
C VAL A 145 3.34 3.22 -19.24
N GLY A 146 3.81 3.66 -18.07
CA GLY A 146 4.86 2.96 -17.31
C GLY A 146 4.39 1.70 -16.57
N SER A 147 3.09 1.43 -16.56
CA SER A 147 2.50 0.24 -15.93
C SER A 147 2.18 -0.83 -16.94
N ALA A 148 2.39 -2.10 -16.59
CA ALA A 148 2.15 -3.24 -17.46
C ALA A 148 0.67 -3.59 -17.59
N ALA A 149 -0.13 -3.24 -16.59
CA ALA A 149 -1.57 -3.47 -16.55
C ALA A 149 -2.26 -2.53 -15.57
N ALA A 150 -3.56 -2.33 -15.75
CA ALA A 150 -4.40 -1.56 -14.86
C ALA A 150 -5.77 -2.24 -14.71
N ILE A 151 -6.37 -2.12 -13.53
CA ILE A 151 -7.76 -2.51 -13.28
C ILE A 151 -8.60 -1.25 -13.14
N ASP A 152 -9.68 -1.16 -13.90
CA ASP A 152 -10.68 -0.11 -13.71
C ASP A 152 -11.72 -0.59 -12.68
N GLY A 153 -11.71 0.03 -11.50
CA GLY A 153 -12.68 -0.20 -10.42
C GLY A 153 -13.78 0.85 -10.35
N GLY A 154 -13.89 1.71 -11.38
CA GLY A 154 -14.82 2.84 -11.37
C GLY A 154 -14.37 3.99 -10.47
N GLU A 155 -15.33 4.76 -9.97
CA GLU A 155 -15.05 5.90 -9.10
C GLU A 155 -14.86 5.47 -7.64
N LEU A 156 -13.73 5.87 -7.05
CA LEU A 156 -13.35 5.60 -5.67
C LEU A 156 -13.64 6.82 -4.77
N PRO A 157 -13.65 6.65 -3.42
CA PRO A 157 -13.90 7.75 -2.47
C PRO A 157 -12.99 8.97 -2.66
N GLY A 158 -11.72 8.75 -3.00
CA GLY A 158 -10.76 9.83 -3.28
C GLY A 158 -10.08 10.40 -2.03
N THR A 159 -10.39 9.88 -0.85
CA THR A 159 -9.71 10.25 0.39
C THR A 159 -8.66 9.18 0.73
N PRO A 160 -7.37 9.53 0.84
CA PRO A 160 -6.33 8.57 1.18
C PRO A 160 -6.52 8.00 2.58
N SER A 161 -5.80 6.92 2.90
CA SER A 161 -5.88 6.26 4.21
C SER A 161 -5.46 7.17 5.36
N THR A 162 -6.07 6.98 6.53
CA THR A 162 -5.58 7.52 7.80
C THR A 162 -4.28 6.81 8.18
N VAL A 163 -3.24 7.58 8.51
CA VAL A 163 -1.92 7.04 8.87
C VAL A 163 -1.72 7.20 10.37
N ILE A 164 -1.48 6.08 11.06
CA ILE A 164 -1.31 6.02 12.51
C ILE A 164 0.06 5.43 12.84
N ASP A 165 0.86 6.15 13.60
CA ASP A 165 2.13 5.65 14.14
C ASP A 165 1.87 4.90 15.47
N LEU A 166 2.21 3.61 15.49
CA LEU A 166 2.09 2.69 16.63
C LEU A 166 3.46 2.23 17.13
N THR A 167 4.51 2.99 16.87
CA THR A 167 5.88 2.66 17.31
C THR A 167 6.15 3.14 18.73
N GLY A 168 5.41 4.13 19.21
CA GLY A 168 5.46 4.64 20.58
C GLY A 168 4.50 3.93 21.54
N PRO A 169 4.44 4.36 22.80
CA PRO A 169 3.51 3.83 23.80
C PRO A 169 2.05 4.17 23.49
N ASP A 170 1.80 5.32 22.90
CA ASP A 170 0.48 5.80 22.52
C ASP A 170 0.36 5.93 21.00
N PRO A 171 -0.80 5.63 20.40
CA PRO A 171 -1.07 5.87 18.98
C PRO A 171 -1.01 7.36 18.61
N VAL A 172 -0.30 7.69 17.51
CA VAL A 172 -0.19 9.07 17.01
C VAL A 172 -0.71 9.15 15.58
N VAL A 173 -1.66 10.05 15.31
CA VAL A 173 -2.13 10.33 13.95
C VAL A 173 -1.08 11.15 13.20
N ILE A 174 -0.54 10.58 12.13
CA ILE A 174 0.37 11.28 11.22
C ILE A 174 -0.41 11.99 10.11
N ARG A 175 -1.51 11.40 9.68
CA ARG A 175 -2.43 11.97 8.69
C ARG A 175 -3.83 11.44 8.92
N GLU A 176 -4.81 12.33 9.05
CA GLU A 176 -6.21 11.95 8.94
C GLU A 176 -6.60 11.69 7.49
N GLY A 177 -7.44 10.70 7.27
CA GLY A 177 -7.87 10.26 5.94
C GLY A 177 -9.24 9.60 5.94
N ALA A 178 -9.41 8.53 5.15
CA ALA A 178 -10.69 7.90 4.88
C ALA A 178 -11.37 7.26 6.09
N ALA A 179 -10.60 6.82 7.09
CA ALA A 179 -11.14 6.13 8.27
C ALA A 179 -10.91 6.96 9.54
N PRO A 180 -11.93 7.06 10.44
CA PRO A 180 -11.86 7.87 11.66
C PRO A 180 -10.85 7.33 12.67
N PHE A 181 -10.08 8.23 13.30
CA PHE A 181 -9.11 7.83 14.31
C PHE A 181 -9.73 7.26 15.59
N ASP A 182 -10.86 7.79 16.00
CA ASP A 182 -11.58 7.30 17.21
C ASP A 182 -12.00 5.84 17.07
N GLU A 183 -12.41 5.42 15.86
CA GLU A 183 -12.72 4.02 15.58
C GLU A 183 -11.48 3.13 15.61
N ALA A 184 -10.33 3.66 15.17
CA ALA A 184 -9.06 2.96 15.28
C ALA A 184 -8.67 2.74 16.75
N LEU A 185 -8.78 3.77 17.59
CA LEU A 185 -8.49 3.67 19.02
C LEU A 185 -9.35 2.59 19.71
N ALA A 186 -10.64 2.54 19.40
CA ALA A 186 -11.54 1.54 19.96
C ALA A 186 -11.17 0.09 19.59
N GLN A 187 -10.51 -0.12 18.44
CA GLN A 187 -10.04 -1.43 18.00
C GLN A 187 -8.63 -1.78 18.50
N LEU A 188 -7.83 -0.78 18.87
CA LEU A 188 -6.46 -0.94 19.36
C LEU A 188 -6.38 -1.09 20.89
N ALA A 189 -7.46 -0.72 21.61
CA ALA A 189 -7.58 -0.84 23.06
C ALA A 189 -7.81 -2.30 23.50
#